data_a35b87f3a4372fe65acb2a0c934d2e1d
#
_entry.id   a35b87f3a4372fe65acb2a0c934d2e1d
#
_cell.length_a   1.000
_cell.length_b   1.000
_cell.length_c   1.000
_cell.angle_alpha   90.00
_cell.angle_beta   90.00
_cell.angle_gamma   90.00
#
_symmetry.space_group_name_H-M   'P 1'
#
loop_
_entity.id
_entity.type
_entity.pdbx_description
1 polymer ?
#
loop_
_entity_poly.entity_id
_entity_poly.type
_entity_poly.pdbx_seq_one_letter_code
_entity_poly.pdbx_strand_id
1 'polypeptide(L)'
;QFQRLVTAISSVLPCDAVSLMHLQDGILVPMASLGLTPELMGRRFDPAAHPRLAEILAHPQPVRFPADSGLPDPFDGLLATDAERVQRVHACLGCSLHVDHELVGVLTLDALDSSAFDRLADSTVGAFAALAAATLRNVALIRALEQASERQRAIARDLMQEAYRREGNLIGNSRAMSNLRQEITTVAATDLAVLITGETGTGKELVARTIHAQSTRCDQALVQINCAALPESVAES
;
A
#
# COMPACT_ATOMS: atom_id res chain seq x y z
N GLN A 1 -8.34 5.44 3.92
CA GLN A 1 -8.46 5.04 5.34
C GLN A 1 -8.04 6.18 6.27
N PHE A 2 -6.86 6.78 6.09
CA PHE A 2 -6.36 7.86 6.95
C PHE A 2 -7.28 9.08 7.00
N GLN A 3 -7.82 9.52 5.85
CA GLN A 3 -8.72 10.66 5.81
C GLN A 3 -10.01 10.42 6.63
N ARG A 4 -10.56 9.20 6.58
CA ARG A 4 -11.72 8.84 7.40
C ARG A 4 -11.41 8.88 8.90
N LEU A 5 -10.20 8.48 9.26
CA LEU A 5 -9.76 8.51 10.66
C LEU A 5 -9.64 9.94 11.18
N VAL A 6 -8.94 10.84 10.47
CA VAL A 6 -8.80 12.24 10.91
C VAL A 6 -10.14 12.96 10.93
N THR A 7 -11.07 12.64 10.00
CA THR A 7 -12.45 13.15 10.02
C THR A 7 -13.22 12.66 11.24
N ALA A 8 -13.09 11.38 11.60
CA ALA A 8 -13.74 10.84 12.79
C ALA A 8 -13.17 11.47 14.08
N ILE A 9 -11.86 11.65 14.17
CA ILE A 9 -11.20 12.32 15.30
C ILE A 9 -11.72 13.74 15.45
N SER A 10 -11.73 14.53 14.38
CA SER A 10 -12.20 15.92 14.40
C SER A 10 -13.69 16.04 14.74
N SER A 11 -14.51 15.03 14.45
CA SER A 11 -15.94 15.04 14.82
C SER A 11 -16.21 14.80 16.30
N VAL A 12 -15.25 14.25 17.02
CA VAL A 12 -15.38 13.86 18.44
C VAL A 12 -14.56 14.77 19.36
N LEU A 13 -13.39 15.18 18.94
CA LEU A 13 -12.48 15.99 19.75
C LEU A 13 -12.63 17.47 19.42
N PRO A 14 -12.50 18.36 20.41
CA PRO A 14 -12.65 19.81 20.25
C PRO A 14 -11.41 20.40 19.58
N CYS A 15 -11.26 20.23 18.27
CA CYS A 15 -10.14 20.74 17.49
C CYS A 15 -10.59 21.33 16.16
N ASP A 16 -9.89 22.35 15.68
CA ASP A 16 -10.12 22.99 14.37
C ASP A 16 -9.29 22.31 13.28
N ALA A 17 -8.17 21.71 13.65
CA ALA A 17 -7.35 20.94 12.72
C ALA A 17 -6.80 19.65 13.37
N VAL A 18 -6.61 18.64 12.51
CA VAL A 18 -6.00 17.35 12.86
C VAL A 18 -4.96 17.00 11.80
N SER A 19 -3.80 16.53 12.21
CA SER A 19 -2.80 15.97 11.31
C SER A 19 -2.33 14.62 11.80
N LEU A 20 -2.29 13.65 10.90
CA LEU A 20 -1.68 12.33 11.10
C LEU A 20 -0.41 12.24 10.25
N MET A 21 0.72 12.03 10.89
CA MET A 21 2.02 11.92 10.22
C MET A 21 2.69 10.59 10.55
N HIS A 22 3.31 10.00 9.55
CA HIS A 22 4.09 8.77 9.67
C HIS A 22 5.58 9.11 9.78
N LEU A 23 6.28 8.48 10.70
CA LEU A 23 7.73 8.60 10.83
C LEU A 23 8.43 7.65 9.87
N GLN A 24 9.18 8.19 8.91
CA GLN A 24 9.93 7.44 7.90
C GLN A 24 11.37 7.96 7.89
N ASP A 25 12.32 7.09 8.17
CA ASP A 25 13.75 7.43 8.18
C ASP A 25 14.09 8.70 9.01
N GLY A 26 13.42 8.87 10.14
CA GLY A 26 13.59 10.02 11.02
C GLY A 26 12.83 11.28 10.61
N ILE A 27 12.10 11.27 9.50
CA ILE A 27 11.31 12.38 8.96
C ILE A 27 9.82 12.10 9.13
N LEU A 28 9.04 13.06 9.56
CA LEU A 28 7.59 12.98 9.63
C LEU A 28 6.96 13.38 8.30
N VAL A 29 6.18 12.46 7.75
CA VAL A 29 5.49 12.61 6.48
C VAL A 29 3.98 12.64 6.72
N PRO A 30 3.28 13.73 6.34
CA PRO A 30 1.83 13.80 6.47
C PRO A 30 1.12 12.71 5.65
N MET A 31 0.21 12.00 6.30
CA MET A 31 -0.60 10.93 5.70
C MET A 31 -2.04 11.34 5.48
N ALA A 32 -2.58 12.19 6.34
CA ALA A 32 -3.88 12.84 6.21
C ALA A 32 -3.96 14.06 7.13
N SER A 33 -4.79 15.02 6.76
CA SER A 33 -5.13 16.16 7.60
C SER A 33 -6.56 16.62 7.37
N LEU A 34 -7.10 17.32 8.35
CA LEU A 34 -8.36 18.06 8.26
C LEU A 34 -8.16 19.42 8.92
N GLY A 35 -8.76 20.48 8.38
CA GLY A 35 -8.61 21.83 8.89
C GLY A 35 -7.26 22.51 8.57
N LEU A 36 -6.37 21.85 7.83
CA LEU A 36 -5.09 22.40 7.35
C LEU A 36 -5.11 22.52 5.83
N THR A 37 -4.28 23.43 5.29
CA THR A 37 -4.18 23.64 3.85
C THR A 37 -3.63 22.41 3.13
N PRO A 38 -4.03 22.14 1.87
CA PRO A 38 -3.53 21.01 1.10
C PRO A 38 -2.01 20.97 0.92
N GLU A 39 -1.35 22.11 1.04
CA GLU A 39 0.11 22.24 0.95
C GLU A 39 0.85 21.39 1.97
N LEU A 40 0.21 21.12 3.13
CA LEU A 40 0.77 20.24 4.17
C LEU A 40 1.17 18.88 3.61
N MET A 41 0.36 18.31 2.72
CA MET A 41 0.59 16.95 2.19
C MET A 41 1.87 16.83 1.36
N GLY A 42 2.41 17.94 0.86
CA GLY A 42 3.68 17.99 0.14
C GLY A 42 4.90 18.23 1.03
N ARG A 43 4.69 18.56 2.29
CA ARG A 43 5.78 18.91 3.22
C ARG A 43 6.37 17.67 3.88
N ARG A 44 7.59 17.82 4.36
CA ARG A 44 8.31 16.86 5.20
C ARG A 44 8.81 17.60 6.42
N PHE A 45 8.65 17.02 7.58
CA PHE A 45 9.00 17.68 8.84
C PHE A 45 10.15 16.91 9.49
N ASP A 46 11.31 17.55 9.53
CA ASP A 46 12.43 17.08 10.33
C ASP A 46 12.19 17.47 11.79
N PRO A 47 12.09 16.53 12.73
CA PRO A 47 11.91 16.84 14.14
C PRO A 47 13.03 17.74 14.69
N ALA A 48 14.25 17.65 14.17
CA ALA A 48 15.36 18.49 14.59
C ALA A 48 15.13 19.99 14.27
N ALA A 49 14.35 20.29 13.23
CA ALA A 49 13.97 21.64 12.83
C ALA A 49 12.64 22.12 13.45
N HIS A 50 11.87 21.19 14.06
CA HIS A 50 10.53 21.45 14.60
C HIS A 50 10.44 21.04 16.08
N PRO A 51 10.79 21.95 17.04
CA PRO A 51 10.91 21.60 18.45
C PRO A 51 9.65 21.00 19.08
N ARG A 52 8.43 21.46 18.70
CA ARG A 52 7.19 20.85 19.21
C ARG A 52 7.03 19.40 18.76
N LEU A 53 7.37 19.08 17.51
CA LEU A 53 7.32 17.70 17.01
C LEU A 53 8.37 16.82 17.69
N ALA A 54 9.56 17.34 17.93
CA ALA A 54 10.59 16.64 18.71
C ALA A 54 10.12 16.32 20.12
N GLU A 55 9.50 17.29 20.79
CA GLU A 55 8.94 17.14 22.15
C GLU A 55 7.83 16.07 22.17
N ILE A 56 6.91 16.08 21.20
CA ILE A 56 5.87 15.06 21.10
C ILE A 56 6.47 13.67 20.92
N LEU A 57 7.47 13.53 20.06
CA LEU A 57 8.12 12.23 19.80
C LEU A 57 8.89 11.69 21.01
N ALA A 58 9.42 12.58 21.86
CA ALA A 58 10.19 12.22 23.06
C ALA A 58 9.30 11.68 24.20
N HIS A 59 7.99 11.95 24.16
CA HIS A 59 7.08 11.61 25.25
C HIS A 59 6.04 10.58 24.80
N PRO A 60 5.82 9.48 25.55
CA PRO A 60 4.78 8.49 25.25
C PRO A 60 3.37 8.95 25.64
N GLN A 61 3.26 9.99 26.46
CA GLN A 61 2.00 10.59 26.91
C GLN A 61 1.63 11.78 26.01
N PRO A 62 0.34 12.16 25.93
CA PRO A 62 -0.07 13.35 25.21
C PRO A 62 0.63 14.61 25.72
N VAL A 63 1.20 15.40 24.82
CA VAL A 63 1.88 16.67 25.11
C VAL A 63 0.98 17.83 24.71
N ARG A 64 0.77 18.78 25.62
CA ARG A 64 -0.02 19.99 25.38
C ARG A 64 0.86 21.21 25.30
N PHE A 65 0.62 22.05 24.32
CA PHE A 65 1.31 23.33 24.14
C PHE A 65 0.27 24.45 24.27
N PRO A 66 0.37 25.27 25.35
CA PRO A 66 -0.51 26.42 25.50
C PRO A 66 -0.16 27.54 24.51
N ALA A 67 -1.05 28.54 24.39
CA ALA A 67 -0.90 29.65 23.46
C ALA A 67 0.36 30.48 23.65
N ASP A 68 0.87 30.53 24.90
CA ASP A 68 2.09 31.23 25.28
C ASP A 68 3.35 30.36 25.22
N SER A 69 3.26 29.18 24.65
CA SER A 69 4.42 28.31 24.42
C SER A 69 5.47 29.02 23.58
N GLY A 70 6.69 29.11 24.12
CA GLY A 70 7.83 29.69 23.39
C GLY A 70 8.34 28.85 22.22
N LEU A 71 7.77 27.66 22.00
CA LEU A 71 8.15 26.79 20.88
C LEU A 71 7.30 27.09 19.63
N PRO A 72 7.94 27.35 18.47
CA PRO A 72 7.22 27.64 17.23
C PRO A 72 6.31 26.45 16.82
N ASP A 73 5.11 26.78 16.35
CA ASP A 73 4.17 25.80 15.86
C ASP A 73 4.51 25.42 14.41
N PRO A 74 4.65 24.13 14.07
CA PRO A 74 4.96 23.69 12.71
C PRO A 74 3.82 23.95 11.70
N PHE A 75 2.59 24.24 12.20
CA PHE A 75 1.40 24.47 11.39
C PHE A 75 0.96 25.94 11.34
N ASP A 76 1.71 26.87 11.95
CA ASP A 76 1.45 28.29 11.84
C ASP A 76 1.36 28.72 10.36
N GLY A 77 0.24 29.36 10.01
CA GLY A 77 -0.05 29.78 8.63
C GLY A 77 -0.58 28.67 7.70
N LEU A 78 -0.83 27.45 8.22
CA LEU A 78 -1.40 26.33 7.47
C LEU A 78 -2.85 26.02 7.85
N LEU A 79 -3.47 26.73 8.77
CA LEU A 79 -4.89 26.53 9.09
C LEU A 79 -5.76 26.95 7.88
N ALA A 80 -6.66 26.05 7.47
CA ALA A 80 -7.61 26.27 6.38
C ALA A 80 -8.84 27.06 6.87
N THR A 81 -8.61 28.26 7.40
CA THR A 81 -9.67 29.22 7.75
C THR A 81 -9.73 30.32 6.71
N ASP A 82 -10.92 30.94 6.52
CA ASP A 82 -11.18 31.97 5.49
C ASP A 82 -10.02 32.95 5.31
N ALA A 83 -9.63 33.15 4.06
CA ALA A 83 -8.36 33.62 3.50
C ALA A 83 -7.85 35.01 3.93
N GLU A 84 -8.39 35.67 4.96
CA GLU A 84 -8.03 37.07 5.30
C GLU A 84 -7.44 37.27 6.73
N ARG A 85 -7.38 36.23 7.55
CA ARG A 85 -6.76 36.34 8.88
C ARG A 85 -5.70 35.25 9.06
N VAL A 86 -4.45 35.66 9.19
CA VAL A 86 -3.38 34.82 9.74
C VAL A 86 -3.75 34.50 11.20
N GLN A 87 -4.52 33.44 11.38
CA GLN A 87 -4.87 32.95 12.70
C GLN A 87 -3.73 32.07 13.19
N ARG A 88 -3.23 32.37 14.37
CA ARG A 88 -2.27 31.55 15.07
C ARG A 88 -3.01 30.44 15.81
N VAL A 89 -2.44 29.26 15.83
CA VAL A 89 -2.90 28.17 16.71
C VAL A 89 -2.75 28.63 18.17
N HIS A 90 -3.84 28.56 18.95
CA HIS A 90 -3.84 28.97 20.37
C HIS A 90 -3.66 27.79 21.32
N ALA A 91 -3.97 26.56 20.91
CA ALA A 91 -3.66 25.35 21.66
C ALA A 91 -3.27 24.24 20.69
N CYS A 92 -2.24 23.50 21.01
CA CYS A 92 -1.83 22.31 20.27
C CYS A 92 -1.69 21.14 21.25
N LEU A 93 -2.17 19.97 20.83
CA LEU A 93 -2.00 18.72 21.54
C LEU A 93 -1.40 17.70 20.58
N GLY A 94 -0.30 17.07 20.96
CA GLY A 94 0.37 16.06 20.17
C GLY A 94 0.51 14.74 20.91
N CYS A 95 0.42 13.64 20.15
CA CYS A 95 0.65 12.28 20.65
C CYS A 95 1.64 11.56 19.76
N SER A 96 2.66 10.99 20.36
CA SER A 96 3.49 9.99 19.69
C SER A 96 2.70 8.70 19.49
N LEU A 97 2.87 8.10 18.34
CA LEU A 97 2.15 6.89 17.93
C LEU A 97 3.08 5.68 18.00
N HIS A 98 2.72 4.71 18.83
CA HIS A 98 3.53 3.52 19.06
C HIS A 98 2.77 2.24 18.73
N VAL A 99 3.46 1.28 18.12
CA VAL A 99 3.01 -0.10 17.91
C VAL A 99 4.11 -1.02 18.40
N ASP A 100 3.78 -1.94 19.32
CA ASP A 100 4.76 -2.88 19.90
C ASP A 100 6.03 -2.17 20.42
N HIS A 101 5.87 -1.01 21.05
CA HIS A 101 6.95 -0.10 21.55
C HIS A 101 7.75 0.59 20.45
N GLU A 102 7.47 0.38 19.19
CA GLU A 102 8.09 1.08 18.06
C GLU A 102 7.34 2.39 17.77
N LEU A 103 8.07 3.49 17.67
CA LEU A 103 7.53 4.80 17.30
C LEU A 103 7.26 4.84 15.81
N VAL A 104 5.98 4.99 15.42
CA VAL A 104 5.55 4.94 14.01
C VAL A 104 5.07 6.29 13.46
N GLY A 105 4.86 7.28 14.31
CA GLY A 105 4.40 8.58 13.84
C GLY A 105 3.89 9.50 14.95
N VAL A 106 3.13 10.49 14.53
CA VAL A 106 2.55 11.55 15.39
C VAL A 106 1.11 11.82 14.97
N LEU A 107 0.24 12.04 15.93
CA LEU A 107 -1.08 12.65 15.79
C LEU A 107 -1.05 14.03 16.45
N THR A 108 -1.42 15.09 15.72
CA THR A 108 -1.57 16.43 16.27
C THR A 108 -2.99 16.93 16.16
N LEU A 109 -3.43 17.68 17.13
CA LEU A 109 -4.71 18.37 17.22
C LEU A 109 -4.42 19.83 17.51
N ASP A 110 -4.98 20.72 16.71
CA ASP A 110 -4.77 22.16 16.83
C ASP A 110 -6.12 22.85 16.98
N ALA A 111 -6.18 23.84 17.87
CA ALA A 111 -7.39 24.59 18.14
C ALA A 111 -7.13 26.10 18.22
N LEU A 112 -8.12 26.87 17.80
CA LEU A 112 -8.15 28.33 17.94
C LEU A 112 -8.57 28.76 19.35
N ASP A 113 -9.33 27.91 20.05
CA ASP A 113 -9.65 28.10 21.46
C ASP A 113 -8.52 27.59 22.33
N SER A 114 -7.89 28.48 23.10
CA SER A 114 -6.78 28.15 24.01
C SER A 114 -7.15 27.15 25.11
N SER A 115 -8.43 27.02 25.44
CA SER A 115 -8.96 26.11 26.47
C SER A 115 -9.49 24.78 25.93
N ALA A 116 -9.42 24.58 24.61
CA ALA A 116 -10.05 23.43 23.94
C ALA A 116 -9.64 22.07 24.55
N PHE A 117 -8.39 21.94 24.98
CA PHE A 117 -7.86 20.67 25.49
C PHE A 117 -7.79 20.56 27.02
N ASP A 118 -8.20 21.57 27.77
CA ASP A 118 -8.09 21.59 29.24
C ASP A 118 -8.86 20.47 29.93
N ARG A 119 -10.05 20.12 29.39
CA ARG A 119 -10.93 19.10 29.95
C ARG A 119 -10.83 17.75 29.24
N LEU A 120 -9.94 17.64 28.26
CA LEU A 120 -9.77 16.42 27.50
C LEU A 120 -8.88 15.45 28.26
N ALA A 121 -9.46 14.29 28.65
CA ALA A 121 -8.72 13.27 29.37
C ALA A 121 -7.65 12.62 28.49
N ASP A 122 -6.45 12.40 29.02
CA ASP A 122 -5.34 11.75 28.32
C ASP A 122 -5.69 10.35 27.85
N SER A 123 -6.52 9.63 28.60
CA SER A 123 -7.02 8.29 28.20
C SER A 123 -7.84 8.34 26.91
N THR A 124 -8.64 9.38 26.71
CA THR A 124 -9.42 9.56 25.47
C THR A 124 -8.50 9.82 24.30
N VAL A 125 -7.54 10.72 24.46
CA VAL A 125 -6.55 11.04 23.43
C VAL A 125 -5.69 9.81 23.11
N GLY A 126 -5.26 9.08 24.13
CA GLY A 126 -4.49 7.84 24.00
C GLY A 126 -5.23 6.77 23.22
N ALA A 127 -6.56 6.65 23.38
CA ALA A 127 -7.37 5.71 22.59
C ALA A 127 -7.36 6.06 21.08
N PHE A 128 -7.47 7.36 20.74
CA PHE A 128 -7.37 7.79 19.35
C PHE A 128 -5.95 7.65 18.81
N ALA A 129 -4.92 7.91 19.62
CA ALA A 129 -3.53 7.71 19.24
C ALA A 129 -3.26 6.22 18.96
N ALA A 130 -3.74 5.30 19.80
CA ALA A 130 -3.64 3.86 19.56
C ALA A 130 -4.33 3.42 18.26
N LEU A 131 -5.52 3.94 17.98
CA LEU A 131 -6.24 3.67 16.73
C LEU A 131 -5.48 4.22 15.51
N ALA A 132 -4.90 5.41 15.63
CA ALA A 132 -4.07 6.02 14.58
C ALA A 132 -2.82 5.19 14.31
N ALA A 133 -2.11 4.76 15.36
CA ALA A 133 -0.94 3.90 15.27
C ALA A 133 -1.27 2.57 14.59
N ALA A 134 -2.34 1.88 15.03
CA ALA A 134 -2.80 0.64 14.41
C ALA A 134 -3.17 0.82 12.93
N THR A 135 -3.78 1.95 12.56
CA THR A 135 -4.14 2.26 11.18
C THR A 135 -2.88 2.46 10.32
N LEU A 136 -1.87 3.18 10.82
CA LEU A 136 -0.57 3.33 10.13
C LEU A 136 0.09 1.97 9.90
N ARG A 137 0.13 1.13 10.93
CA ARG A 137 0.72 -0.21 10.86
C ARG A 137 0.01 -1.10 9.85
N ASN A 138 -1.31 -1.14 9.89
CA ASN A 138 -2.10 -1.97 8.96
C ASN A 138 -1.87 -1.57 7.51
N VAL A 139 -1.84 -0.28 7.18
CA VAL A 139 -1.56 0.18 5.82
C VAL A 139 -0.14 -0.18 5.39
N ALA A 140 0.84 -0.05 6.29
CA ALA A 140 2.22 -0.45 6.00
C ALA A 140 2.33 -1.95 5.72
N LEU A 141 1.66 -2.80 6.52
CA LEU A 141 1.63 -4.26 6.33
C LEU A 141 0.95 -4.66 5.02
N ILE A 142 -0.19 -4.05 4.68
CA ILE A 142 -0.89 -4.32 3.43
C ILE A 142 0.03 -4.01 2.23
N ARG A 143 0.68 -2.84 2.22
CA ARG A 143 1.62 -2.46 1.16
C ARG A 143 2.81 -3.42 1.06
N ALA A 144 3.36 -3.85 2.20
CA ALA A 144 4.47 -4.81 2.22
C ALA A 144 4.05 -6.17 1.64
N LEU A 145 2.83 -6.66 1.97
CA LEU A 145 2.27 -7.89 1.43
C LEU A 145 2.01 -7.80 -0.08
N GLU A 146 1.46 -6.69 -0.56
CA GLU A 146 1.24 -6.43 -1.99
C GLU A 146 2.56 -6.47 -2.76
N GLN A 147 3.58 -5.76 -2.27
CA GLN A 147 4.91 -5.76 -2.87
C GLN A 147 5.58 -7.14 -2.86
N ALA A 148 5.44 -7.89 -1.77
CA ALA A 148 5.96 -9.25 -1.68
C ALA A 148 5.27 -10.18 -2.69
N SER A 149 3.94 -10.07 -2.82
CA SER A 149 3.16 -10.84 -3.79
C SER A 149 3.56 -10.52 -5.24
N GLU A 150 3.75 -9.24 -5.57
CA GLU A 150 4.20 -8.82 -6.90
C GLU A 150 5.61 -9.35 -7.22
N ARG A 151 6.54 -9.29 -6.26
CA ARG A 151 7.89 -9.87 -6.42
C ARG A 151 7.83 -11.38 -6.65
N GLN A 152 7.02 -12.11 -5.88
CA GLN A 152 6.86 -13.56 -6.06
C GLN A 152 6.30 -13.90 -7.45
N ARG A 153 5.29 -13.13 -7.92
CA ARG A 153 4.74 -13.30 -9.28
C ARG A 153 5.79 -13.02 -10.36
N ALA A 154 6.61 -11.99 -10.21
CA ALA A 154 7.69 -11.69 -11.15
C ALA A 154 8.71 -12.83 -11.22
N ILE A 155 9.18 -13.32 -10.07
CA ILE A 155 10.13 -14.45 -10.01
C ILE A 155 9.51 -15.72 -10.63
N ALA A 156 8.24 -16.01 -10.33
CA ALA A 156 7.57 -17.17 -10.92
C ALA A 156 7.48 -17.08 -12.44
N ARG A 157 7.18 -15.88 -13.00
CA ARG A 157 7.19 -15.65 -14.46
C ARG A 157 8.57 -15.89 -15.07
N ASP A 158 9.62 -15.34 -14.46
CA ASP A 158 10.99 -15.49 -14.96
C ASP A 158 11.42 -16.96 -14.96
N LEU A 159 11.12 -17.70 -13.88
CA LEU A 159 11.41 -19.13 -13.79
C LEU A 159 10.62 -19.94 -14.84
N MET A 160 9.36 -19.60 -15.08
CA MET A 160 8.56 -20.24 -16.14
C MET A 160 9.14 -19.96 -17.52
N GLN A 161 9.51 -18.72 -17.83
CA GLN A 161 10.12 -18.37 -19.11
C GLN A 161 11.45 -19.10 -19.31
N GLU A 162 12.27 -19.21 -18.26
CA GLU A 162 13.53 -19.95 -18.31
C GLU A 162 13.29 -21.45 -18.54
N ALA A 163 12.30 -22.05 -17.86
CA ALA A 163 11.90 -23.44 -18.11
C ALA A 163 11.44 -23.64 -19.56
N TYR A 164 10.63 -22.75 -20.10
CA TYR A 164 10.19 -22.81 -21.52
C TYR A 164 11.36 -22.69 -22.49
N ARG A 165 12.36 -21.86 -22.21
CA ARG A 165 13.58 -21.75 -23.04
C ARG A 165 14.41 -23.02 -23.05
N ARG A 166 14.50 -23.73 -21.90
CA ARG A 166 15.27 -24.97 -21.77
C ARG A 166 14.60 -26.18 -22.43
N GLU A 167 13.30 -26.21 -22.49
CA GLU A 167 12.54 -27.34 -23.07
C GLU A 167 12.47 -27.32 -24.59
N GLY A 168 13.04 -26.33 -25.26
CA GLY A 168 13.19 -26.23 -26.70
C GLY A 168 12.08 -25.43 -27.38
N ASN A 169 12.41 -24.89 -28.53
CA ASN A 169 11.49 -24.18 -29.40
C ASN A 169 11.00 -25.11 -30.54
N LEU A 170 9.85 -24.82 -31.10
CA LEU A 170 9.40 -25.44 -32.35
C LEU A 170 10.40 -25.14 -33.46
N ILE A 171 11.26 -26.12 -33.79
CA ILE A 171 12.34 -25.97 -34.75
C ILE A 171 11.88 -26.60 -36.09
N GLY A 172 12.20 -25.96 -37.20
CA GLY A 172 11.94 -26.46 -38.54
C GLY A 172 11.52 -25.34 -39.52
N ASN A 173 11.96 -25.47 -40.78
CA ASN A 173 11.70 -24.49 -41.82
C ASN A 173 10.82 -25.08 -42.96
N SER A 174 10.22 -26.26 -42.73
CA SER A 174 9.28 -26.85 -43.70
C SER A 174 7.98 -26.04 -43.78
N ARG A 175 7.31 -26.13 -44.91
CA ARG A 175 6.00 -25.50 -45.12
C ARG A 175 4.99 -25.92 -44.05
N ALA A 176 5.02 -27.19 -43.62
CA ALA A 176 4.15 -27.73 -42.58
C ALA A 176 4.42 -27.01 -41.22
N MET A 177 5.70 -26.80 -40.86
CA MET A 177 6.06 -26.06 -39.60
C MET A 177 5.70 -24.59 -39.68
N SER A 178 5.77 -23.98 -40.85
CA SER A 178 5.34 -22.59 -41.04
C SER A 178 3.82 -22.45 -40.86
N ASN A 179 3.04 -23.38 -41.44
CA ASN A 179 1.59 -23.42 -41.28
C ASN A 179 1.21 -23.64 -39.81
N LEU A 180 1.87 -24.59 -39.14
CA LEU A 180 1.63 -24.87 -37.70
C LEU A 180 1.87 -23.63 -36.82
N ARG A 181 2.96 -22.87 -37.06
CA ARG A 181 3.20 -21.63 -36.32
C ARG A 181 2.13 -20.58 -36.55
N GLN A 182 1.63 -20.46 -37.77
CA GLN A 182 0.56 -19.53 -38.10
C GLN A 182 -0.76 -19.93 -37.42
N GLU A 183 -1.10 -21.24 -37.41
CA GLU A 183 -2.24 -21.78 -36.67
C GLU A 183 -2.12 -21.50 -35.16
N ILE A 184 -0.93 -21.76 -34.55
CA ILE A 184 -0.66 -21.47 -33.15
C ILE A 184 -0.91 -19.99 -32.85
N THR A 185 -0.40 -19.09 -33.64
CA THR A 185 -0.58 -17.63 -33.42
C THR A 185 -2.07 -17.25 -33.53
N THR A 186 -2.80 -17.82 -34.46
CA THR A 186 -4.23 -17.56 -34.63
C THR A 186 -5.04 -18.03 -33.42
N VAL A 187 -4.77 -19.26 -32.98
CA VAL A 187 -5.52 -19.91 -31.87
C VAL A 187 -5.16 -19.29 -30.53
N ALA A 188 -3.88 -18.93 -30.29
CA ALA A 188 -3.43 -18.33 -29.06
C ALA A 188 -4.11 -16.98 -28.75
N ALA A 189 -4.58 -16.27 -29.76
CA ALA A 189 -5.34 -15.02 -29.59
C ALA A 189 -6.80 -15.22 -29.18
N THR A 190 -7.28 -16.49 -29.06
CA THR A 190 -8.68 -16.81 -28.75
C THR A 190 -8.79 -17.56 -27.43
N ASP A 191 -10.02 -17.59 -26.85
CA ASP A 191 -10.34 -18.40 -25.67
C ASP A 191 -10.99 -19.75 -26.02
N LEU A 192 -10.82 -20.21 -27.26
CA LEU A 192 -11.40 -21.46 -27.72
C LEU A 192 -10.65 -22.69 -27.19
N ALA A 193 -11.36 -23.76 -26.94
CA ALA A 193 -10.76 -25.07 -26.66
C ALA A 193 -10.01 -25.60 -27.88
N VAL A 194 -8.79 -26.06 -27.70
CA VAL A 194 -7.89 -26.52 -28.76
C VAL A 194 -7.64 -28.01 -28.62
N LEU A 195 -7.90 -28.78 -29.68
CA LEU A 195 -7.54 -30.20 -29.79
C LEU A 195 -6.25 -30.35 -30.62
N ILE A 196 -5.19 -30.90 -30.01
CA ILE A 196 -3.91 -31.17 -30.65
C ILE A 196 -3.81 -32.67 -30.89
N THR A 197 -3.75 -33.10 -32.15
CA THR A 197 -3.64 -34.52 -32.54
C THR A 197 -2.31 -34.84 -33.22
N GLY A 198 -1.87 -36.09 -33.11
CA GLY A 198 -0.62 -36.57 -33.71
C GLY A 198 -0.10 -37.82 -33.02
N GLU A 199 0.90 -38.47 -33.60
CA GLU A 199 1.52 -39.66 -33.07
C GLU A 199 2.30 -39.39 -31.75
N THR A 200 2.62 -40.44 -31.00
CA THR A 200 3.45 -40.28 -29.79
C THR A 200 4.83 -39.79 -30.18
N GLY A 201 5.36 -38.80 -29.43
CA GLY A 201 6.69 -38.22 -29.67
C GLY A 201 6.73 -37.09 -30.72
N THR A 202 5.63 -36.69 -31.36
CA THR A 202 5.60 -35.62 -32.38
C THR A 202 5.68 -34.20 -31.82
N GLY A 203 5.78 -34.02 -30.50
CA GLY A 203 5.92 -32.67 -29.87
C GLY A 203 4.60 -31.97 -29.56
N LYS A 204 3.48 -32.69 -29.41
CA LYS A 204 2.16 -32.13 -29.07
C LYS A 204 2.22 -31.26 -27.80
N GLU A 205 2.99 -31.70 -26.82
CA GLU A 205 3.19 -30.94 -25.57
C GLU A 205 3.88 -29.60 -25.81
N LEU A 206 4.90 -29.58 -26.68
CA LEU A 206 5.59 -28.36 -27.07
C LEU A 206 4.66 -27.38 -27.79
N VAL A 207 3.76 -27.90 -28.63
CA VAL A 207 2.71 -27.10 -29.31
C VAL A 207 1.77 -26.47 -28.27
N ALA A 208 1.26 -27.27 -27.32
CA ALA A 208 0.36 -26.77 -26.27
C ALA A 208 1.01 -25.67 -25.44
N ARG A 209 2.27 -25.85 -25.03
CA ARG A 209 3.05 -24.84 -24.32
C ARG A 209 3.28 -23.57 -25.15
N THR A 210 3.55 -23.73 -26.45
CA THR A 210 3.74 -22.59 -27.35
C THR A 210 2.47 -21.78 -27.51
N ILE A 211 1.31 -22.44 -27.62
CA ILE A 211 -0.01 -21.78 -27.64
C ILE A 211 -0.20 -20.97 -26.34
N HIS A 212 0.04 -21.58 -25.18
CA HIS A 212 -0.09 -20.89 -23.91
C HIS A 212 0.85 -19.68 -23.81
N ALA A 213 2.11 -19.84 -24.20
CA ALA A 213 3.12 -18.76 -24.14
C ALA A 213 2.78 -17.57 -25.06
N GLN A 214 2.00 -17.77 -26.12
CA GLN A 214 1.54 -16.73 -27.04
C GLN A 214 0.12 -16.23 -26.73
N SER A 215 -0.57 -16.83 -25.74
CA SER A 215 -1.95 -16.47 -25.39
C SER A 215 -2.03 -15.25 -24.49
N THR A 216 -3.23 -14.71 -24.36
CA THR A 216 -3.55 -13.64 -23.38
C THR A 216 -3.35 -14.09 -21.92
N ARG A 217 -3.17 -15.39 -21.69
CA ARG A 217 -2.94 -16.00 -20.36
C ARG A 217 -1.49 -16.43 -20.14
N CYS A 218 -0.55 -15.96 -20.94
CA CYS A 218 0.87 -16.32 -20.84
C CYS A 218 1.50 -16.00 -19.45
N ASP A 219 0.91 -15.08 -18.70
CA ASP A 219 1.30 -14.72 -17.33
C ASP A 219 0.72 -15.67 -16.26
N GLN A 220 -0.16 -16.58 -16.62
CA GLN A 220 -0.78 -17.54 -15.72
C GLN A 220 -0.06 -18.88 -15.77
N ALA A 221 -0.21 -19.69 -14.72
CA ALA A 221 0.36 -21.04 -14.72
C ALA A 221 -0.35 -21.95 -15.72
N LEU A 222 0.42 -22.67 -16.57
CA LEU A 222 -0.09 -23.75 -17.37
C LEU A 222 -0.14 -25.02 -16.51
N VAL A 223 -1.36 -25.49 -16.21
CA VAL A 223 -1.57 -26.73 -15.46
C VAL A 223 -1.67 -27.89 -16.46
N GLN A 224 -0.76 -28.85 -16.35
CA GLN A 224 -0.75 -30.06 -17.19
C GLN A 224 -1.21 -31.27 -16.39
N ILE A 225 -2.18 -32.01 -16.90
CA ILE A 225 -2.70 -33.23 -16.29
C ILE A 225 -2.54 -34.38 -17.26
N ASN A 226 -1.88 -35.45 -16.85
CA ASN A 226 -1.84 -36.70 -17.59
C ASN A 226 -3.06 -37.56 -17.24
N CYS A 227 -4.09 -37.52 -18.07
CA CYS A 227 -5.31 -38.26 -17.82
C CYS A 227 -5.11 -39.78 -17.75
N ALA A 228 -4.07 -40.32 -18.40
CA ALA A 228 -3.74 -41.76 -18.33
C ALA A 228 -3.15 -42.18 -16.96
N ALA A 229 -2.69 -41.22 -16.15
CA ALA A 229 -2.18 -41.45 -14.81
C ALA A 229 -3.23 -41.21 -13.71
N LEU A 230 -4.45 -40.76 -14.06
CA LEU A 230 -5.51 -40.53 -13.11
C LEU A 230 -6.25 -41.83 -12.79
N PRO A 231 -6.42 -42.20 -11.50
CA PRO A 231 -7.32 -43.31 -11.13
C PRO A 231 -8.76 -42.98 -11.56
N GLU A 232 -9.50 -43.99 -12.05
CA GLU A 232 -10.90 -43.80 -12.49
C GLU A 232 -11.78 -43.13 -11.42
N SER A 233 -11.53 -43.43 -10.15
CA SER A 233 -12.27 -42.84 -9.00
C SER A 233 -12.10 -41.33 -8.83
N VAL A 234 -11.08 -40.72 -9.44
CA VAL A 234 -10.80 -39.28 -9.36
C VAL A 234 -11.28 -38.53 -10.61
N ALA A 235 -11.48 -39.25 -11.70
CA ALA A 235 -11.92 -38.68 -12.97
C ALA A 235 -13.45 -38.37 -13.00
N GLU A 236 -14.23 -38.97 -12.10
CA GLU A 236 -15.70 -38.82 -12.04
C GLU A 236 -16.18 -37.85 -10.94
N SER A 237 -15.29 -37.22 -10.15
CA SER A 237 -15.60 -36.26 -9.11
C SER A 237 -15.25 -34.84 -9.53
#